data_b288905bca8c3d12e6305a054fcd083b
#
_entry.id   b288905bca8c3d12e6305a054fcd083b
#
_cell.length_a   1.000
_cell.length_b   1.000
_cell.length_c   1.000
_cell.angle_alpha   90.00
_cell.angle_beta   90.00
_cell.angle_gamma   90.00
#
_symmetry.space_group_name_H-M   'P 1'
#
loop_
_entity.id
_entity.type
_entity.pdbx_description
1 polymer ?
#
loop_
_entity_poly.entity_id
_entity_poly.type
_entity_poly.pdbx_seq_one_letter_code
_entity_poly.pdbx_strand_id
1 'polypeptide(L)'
;MSAVEERIAQVFRDAGADGYLFAREIGVDDGPVVDLGGDEPIVLASVFKIFVLTAFVRAVAAGEIDPRERAVVTARYRIGGVGFAGFADDVEASWRDIAQNMMTMSDNAATDVLFHRLGAARVDRVISDLALSGTALIGCCEDLFATVLADLGGGQDADLAELFTSTPAETLLTLRMVDPLRTSHSTPREVSTLLNALWTDAAAPPDASAQAREIMAQQIWPHRLSSGFPAGVAVAAKTGTVLTWRNEAGAVTYPDGRRYAVAVFTRAHSVADRQVAVDSSIGTAGRLAVEHLRSLTL
;
A
#
# COMPACT_ATOMS: atom_id res chain seq x y z
N MET A 1 3.62 -13.77 22.39
CA MET A 1 2.63 -12.72 22.04
C MET A 1 2.35 -11.92 23.31
N SER A 2 2.50 -10.60 23.23
CA SER A 2 2.22 -9.69 24.33
C SER A 2 0.70 -9.46 24.51
N ALA A 3 0.28 -8.88 25.63
CA ALA A 3 -1.14 -8.61 25.87
C ALA A 3 -1.76 -7.65 24.83
N VAL A 4 -0.98 -6.71 24.27
CA VAL A 4 -1.46 -5.82 23.20
C VAL A 4 -1.63 -6.56 21.89
N GLU A 5 -0.70 -7.43 21.53
CA GLU A 5 -0.79 -8.26 20.31
C GLU A 5 -1.99 -9.20 20.37
N GLU A 6 -2.27 -9.77 21.55
CA GLU A 6 -3.45 -10.62 21.73
C GLU A 6 -4.77 -9.86 21.56
N ARG A 7 -4.84 -8.62 22.09
CA ARG A 7 -5.99 -7.74 21.88
C ARG A 7 -6.15 -7.36 20.39
N ILE A 8 -5.06 -7.07 19.69
CA ILE A 8 -5.07 -6.75 18.26
C ILE A 8 -5.55 -7.97 17.45
N ALA A 9 -5.03 -9.16 17.75
CA ALA A 9 -5.47 -10.39 17.12
C ALA A 9 -6.97 -10.65 17.32
N GLN A 10 -7.49 -10.32 18.53
CA GLN A 10 -8.93 -10.45 18.80
C GLN A 10 -9.76 -9.47 17.95
N VAL A 11 -9.30 -8.23 17.78
CA VAL A 11 -9.96 -7.24 16.90
C VAL A 11 -10.12 -7.78 15.46
N PHE A 12 -9.10 -8.45 14.91
CA PHE A 12 -9.20 -9.03 13.58
C PHE A 12 -10.13 -10.24 13.53
N ARG A 13 -10.08 -11.14 14.53
CA ARG A 13 -11.01 -12.29 14.62
C ARG A 13 -12.47 -11.83 14.70
N ASP A 14 -12.76 -10.83 15.50
CA ASP A 14 -14.11 -10.27 15.65
C ASP A 14 -14.61 -9.61 14.37
N ALA A 15 -13.71 -9.10 13.55
CA ALA A 15 -14.01 -8.54 12.23
C ALA A 15 -14.15 -9.61 11.12
N GLY A 16 -13.84 -10.87 11.38
CA GLY A 16 -13.87 -11.97 10.40
C GLY A 16 -12.67 -11.95 9.46
N ALA A 17 -11.47 -11.68 9.97
CA ALA A 17 -10.24 -11.67 9.21
C ALA A 17 -9.05 -12.25 9.99
N ASP A 18 -8.05 -12.76 9.27
CA ASP A 18 -6.69 -12.92 9.78
C ASP A 18 -5.97 -11.58 9.62
N GLY A 19 -5.18 -11.19 10.60
CA GLY A 19 -4.49 -9.91 10.57
C GLY A 19 -3.02 -10.00 10.92
N TYR A 20 -2.24 -9.17 10.26
CA TYR A 20 -0.80 -9.03 10.41
C TYR A 20 -0.47 -7.56 10.63
N LEU A 21 0.37 -7.27 11.61
CA LEU A 21 0.70 -5.90 11.98
C LEU A 21 2.15 -5.78 12.43
N PHE A 22 2.82 -4.75 11.96
CA PHE A 22 4.07 -4.28 12.54
C PHE A 22 4.02 -2.78 12.75
N ALA A 23 4.35 -2.33 13.97
CA ALA A 23 4.40 -0.92 14.31
C ALA A 23 5.66 -0.59 15.13
N ARG A 24 6.29 0.55 14.83
CA ARG A 24 7.46 1.08 15.51
C ARG A 24 7.46 2.60 15.57
N GLU A 25 8.17 3.19 16.52
CA GLU A 25 8.47 4.62 16.49
C GLU A 25 9.50 4.90 15.38
N ILE A 26 9.25 5.94 14.58
CA ILE A 26 10.13 6.34 13.48
C ILE A 26 11.38 7.03 14.01
N GLY A 27 12.56 6.62 13.49
CA GLY A 27 13.87 7.16 13.85
C GLY A 27 14.41 6.60 15.15
N VAL A 28 13.82 5.53 15.68
CA VAL A 28 14.31 4.80 16.87
C VAL A 28 14.67 3.37 16.46
N ASP A 29 15.97 3.07 16.36
CA ASP A 29 16.43 1.81 15.77
C ASP A 29 16.15 0.61 16.68
N ASP A 30 16.54 0.65 17.94
CA ASP A 30 16.37 -0.44 18.90
C ASP A 30 15.19 -0.18 19.87
N GLY A 31 14.18 0.56 19.41
CA GLY A 31 13.00 0.88 20.19
C GLY A 31 12.00 -0.28 20.29
N PRO A 32 11.02 -0.17 21.20
CA PRO A 32 9.95 -1.14 21.30
C PRO A 32 9.14 -1.23 19.99
N VAL A 33 8.64 -2.42 19.71
CA VAL A 33 7.78 -2.70 18.55
C VAL A 33 6.50 -3.41 19.00
N VAL A 34 5.45 -3.32 18.19
CA VAL A 34 4.31 -4.22 18.25
C VAL A 34 4.37 -5.09 17.01
N ASP A 35 4.40 -6.41 17.23
CA ASP A 35 4.68 -7.40 16.20
C ASP A 35 3.67 -8.54 16.24
N LEU A 36 2.70 -8.49 15.35
CA LEU A 36 1.75 -9.57 15.11
C LEU A 36 1.96 -10.15 13.72
N GLY A 37 2.82 -11.17 13.60
CA GLY A 37 3.16 -11.77 12.32
C GLY A 37 3.93 -10.81 11.39
N GLY A 38 4.85 -10.02 11.96
CA GLY A 38 5.59 -8.99 11.24
C GLY A 38 6.48 -9.53 10.12
N ASP A 39 6.86 -10.81 10.16
CA ASP A 39 7.69 -11.49 9.17
C ASP A 39 6.88 -12.42 8.24
N GLU A 40 5.56 -12.51 8.43
CA GLU A 40 4.71 -13.31 7.57
C GLU A 40 4.58 -12.67 6.18
N PRO A 41 4.63 -13.48 5.11
CA PRO A 41 4.44 -12.96 3.77
C PRO A 41 2.99 -12.52 3.57
N ILE A 42 2.81 -11.30 3.07
CA ILE A 42 1.51 -10.69 2.81
C ILE A 42 1.40 -10.19 1.36
N VAL A 43 0.18 -10.15 0.84
CA VAL A 43 -0.11 -9.53 -0.46
C VAL A 43 -0.13 -8.02 -0.30
N LEU A 44 0.73 -7.32 -1.02
CA LEU A 44 0.83 -5.86 -0.95
C LEU A 44 -0.44 -5.17 -1.47
N ALA A 45 -1.08 -5.72 -2.50
CA ALA A 45 -2.08 -4.98 -3.27
C ALA A 45 -1.53 -3.57 -3.58
N SER A 46 -2.36 -2.52 -3.59
CA SER A 46 -1.90 -1.15 -3.91
C SER A 46 -0.91 -0.52 -2.90
N VAL A 47 -0.55 -1.19 -1.82
CA VAL A 47 0.53 -0.71 -0.93
C VAL A 47 1.87 -0.71 -1.66
N PHE A 48 2.06 -1.55 -2.70
CA PHE A 48 3.26 -1.55 -3.54
C PHE A 48 3.56 -0.19 -4.17
N LYS A 49 2.54 0.68 -4.35
CA LYS A 49 2.68 2.02 -4.92
C LYS A 49 3.58 2.95 -4.09
N ILE A 50 3.84 2.62 -2.82
CA ILE A 50 4.84 3.34 -1.99
C ILE A 50 6.24 3.12 -2.57
N PHE A 51 6.56 1.92 -3.07
CA PHE A 51 7.84 1.63 -3.73
C PHE A 51 7.98 2.42 -5.05
N VAL A 52 6.90 2.47 -5.84
CA VAL A 52 6.84 3.25 -7.08
C VAL A 52 7.02 4.75 -6.81
N LEU A 53 6.33 5.28 -5.79
CA LEU A 53 6.49 6.67 -5.36
C LEU A 53 7.93 6.97 -4.92
N THR A 54 8.54 6.08 -4.13
CA THR A 54 9.93 6.22 -3.69
C THR A 54 10.90 6.25 -4.87
N ALA A 55 10.71 5.36 -5.84
CA ALA A 55 11.51 5.36 -7.08
C ALA A 55 11.30 6.64 -7.90
N PHE A 56 10.08 7.16 -7.96
CA PHE A 56 9.75 8.40 -8.66
C PHE A 56 10.46 9.60 -8.03
N VAL A 57 10.34 9.81 -6.72
CA VAL A 57 10.98 10.96 -6.08
C VAL A 57 12.50 10.87 -6.11
N ARG A 58 13.09 9.67 -6.11
CA ARG A 58 14.52 9.44 -6.36
C ARG A 58 14.91 9.88 -7.78
N ALA A 59 14.14 9.49 -8.80
CA ALA A 59 14.41 9.84 -10.18
C ALA A 59 14.28 11.36 -10.44
N VAL A 60 13.33 12.01 -9.79
CA VAL A 60 13.19 13.47 -9.82
C VAL A 60 14.40 14.15 -9.17
N ALA A 61 14.81 13.71 -8.00
CA ALA A 61 15.97 14.26 -7.29
C ALA A 61 17.28 14.07 -8.06
N ALA A 62 17.40 12.98 -8.83
CA ALA A 62 18.54 12.72 -9.71
C ALA A 62 18.49 13.52 -11.03
N GLY A 63 17.42 14.26 -11.29
CA GLY A 63 17.23 15.01 -12.55
C GLY A 63 16.91 14.12 -13.77
N GLU A 64 16.55 12.85 -13.55
CA GLU A 64 16.21 11.89 -14.60
C GLU A 64 14.76 12.06 -15.11
N ILE A 65 13.90 12.65 -14.29
CA ILE A 65 12.53 12.99 -14.61
C ILE A 65 12.26 14.44 -14.19
N ASP A 66 11.82 15.27 -15.15
CA ASP A 66 11.22 16.56 -14.80
C ASP A 66 9.79 16.33 -14.32
N PRO A 67 9.45 16.61 -13.05
CA PRO A 67 8.12 16.36 -12.52
C PRO A 67 7.02 17.21 -13.19
N ARG A 68 7.39 18.26 -13.95
CA ARG A 68 6.45 19.14 -14.68
C ARG A 68 6.21 18.69 -16.10
N GLU A 69 7.10 17.84 -16.67
CA GLU A 69 6.89 17.25 -17.99
C GLU A 69 5.55 16.52 -18.03
N ARG A 70 4.85 16.64 -19.17
CA ARG A 70 3.52 16.09 -19.31
C ARG A 70 3.54 14.74 -20.01
N ALA A 71 2.66 13.86 -19.59
CA ALA A 71 2.42 12.56 -20.19
C ALA A 71 0.94 12.37 -20.48
N VAL A 72 0.63 11.58 -21.48
CA VAL A 72 -0.75 11.23 -21.86
C VAL A 72 -1.09 9.86 -21.30
N VAL A 73 -2.14 9.82 -20.47
CA VAL A 73 -2.74 8.58 -19.96
C VAL A 73 -3.80 8.14 -20.96
N THR A 74 -3.46 7.19 -21.82
CA THR A 74 -4.34 6.71 -22.89
C THR A 74 -5.25 5.58 -22.44
N ALA A 75 -6.22 5.19 -23.32
CA ALA A 75 -7.12 4.05 -23.12
C ALA A 75 -6.39 2.76 -22.75
N ARG A 76 -5.16 2.54 -23.25
CA ARG A 76 -4.33 1.37 -22.96
C ARG A 76 -4.18 1.10 -21.46
N TYR A 77 -4.10 2.15 -20.64
CA TYR A 77 -3.86 2.06 -19.21
C TYR A 77 -5.16 1.96 -18.37
N ARG A 78 -6.32 2.05 -19.00
CA ARG A 78 -7.63 2.03 -18.30
C ARG A 78 -8.10 0.59 -18.04
N ILE A 79 -7.36 -0.12 -17.21
CA ILE A 79 -7.63 -1.53 -16.85
C ILE A 79 -8.60 -1.68 -15.66
N GLY A 80 -9.35 -0.63 -15.34
CA GLY A 80 -10.30 -0.60 -14.23
C GLY A 80 -9.78 0.11 -12.99
N GLY A 81 -10.72 0.57 -12.15
CA GLY A 81 -10.44 1.33 -10.93
C GLY A 81 -11.00 2.75 -10.99
N VAL A 82 -10.47 3.61 -10.11
CA VAL A 82 -10.86 5.02 -9.97
C VAL A 82 -9.76 5.96 -10.48
N GLY A 83 -10.07 7.25 -10.59
CA GLY A 83 -9.16 8.25 -11.15
C GLY A 83 -9.11 8.17 -12.68
N PHE A 84 -7.96 8.35 -13.29
CA PHE A 84 -7.78 8.27 -14.75
C PHE A 84 -8.23 6.92 -15.31
N ALA A 85 -8.11 5.84 -14.55
CA ALA A 85 -8.58 4.52 -14.92
C ALA A 85 -10.09 4.46 -15.21
N GLY A 86 -10.87 5.36 -14.63
CA GLY A 86 -12.33 5.49 -14.84
C GLY A 86 -12.74 6.56 -15.85
N PHE A 87 -11.79 7.26 -16.49
CA PHE A 87 -12.12 8.33 -17.44
C PHE A 87 -12.46 7.76 -18.81
N ALA A 88 -13.36 8.47 -19.53
CA ALA A 88 -13.75 8.07 -20.90
C ALA A 88 -12.69 8.44 -21.96
N ASP A 89 -12.09 9.62 -21.81
CA ASP A 89 -11.14 10.18 -22.76
C ASP A 89 -9.70 10.13 -22.25
N ASP A 90 -8.73 10.33 -23.14
CA ASP A 90 -7.32 10.43 -22.81
C ASP A 90 -7.05 11.71 -22.02
N VAL A 91 -6.15 11.62 -21.04
CA VAL A 91 -5.83 12.71 -20.11
C VAL A 91 -4.36 13.05 -20.22
N GLU A 92 -4.06 14.35 -20.34
CA GLU A 92 -2.70 14.86 -20.25
C GLU A 92 -2.45 15.49 -18.88
N ALA A 93 -1.49 14.93 -18.13
CA ALA A 93 -1.12 15.41 -16.79
C ALA A 93 0.40 15.45 -16.62
N SER A 94 0.89 16.23 -15.64
CA SER A 94 2.31 16.22 -15.29
C SER A 94 2.69 14.95 -14.51
N TRP A 95 3.97 14.55 -14.55
CA TRP A 95 4.43 13.38 -13.79
C TRP A 95 4.13 13.49 -12.29
N ARG A 96 4.23 14.70 -11.71
CA ARG A 96 3.90 14.91 -10.30
C ARG A 96 2.41 14.72 -10.02
N ASP A 97 1.51 15.15 -10.93
CA ASP A 97 0.07 14.98 -10.77
C ASP A 97 -0.34 13.52 -10.98
N ILE A 98 0.34 12.80 -11.90
CA ILE A 98 0.19 11.35 -12.08
C ILE A 98 0.61 10.61 -10.80
N ALA A 99 1.78 10.95 -10.22
CA ALA A 99 2.24 10.34 -8.97
C ALA A 99 1.28 10.64 -7.79
N GLN A 100 0.76 11.87 -7.73
CA GLN A 100 -0.23 12.25 -6.73
C GLN A 100 -1.52 11.42 -6.89
N ASN A 101 -2.06 11.31 -8.10
CA ASN A 101 -3.28 10.54 -8.36
C ASN A 101 -3.10 9.04 -8.06
N MET A 102 -1.94 8.47 -8.42
CA MET A 102 -1.55 7.10 -8.05
C MET A 102 -1.67 6.86 -6.54
N MET A 103 -1.19 7.79 -5.73
CA MET A 103 -1.16 7.62 -4.27
C MET A 103 -2.49 7.96 -3.61
N THR A 104 -3.07 9.12 -3.93
CA THR A 104 -4.24 9.66 -3.23
C THR A 104 -5.51 8.87 -3.53
N MET A 105 -5.73 8.53 -4.80
CA MET A 105 -6.91 7.78 -5.27
C MET A 105 -6.63 6.29 -5.46
N SER A 106 -5.36 5.89 -5.41
CA SER A 106 -4.96 4.52 -5.78
C SER A 106 -5.17 4.18 -7.27
N ASP A 107 -5.10 5.18 -8.15
CA ASP A 107 -5.34 5.07 -9.58
C ASP A 107 -4.38 4.07 -10.26
N ASN A 108 -4.94 3.05 -10.93
CA ASN A 108 -4.18 2.01 -11.60
C ASN A 108 -3.54 2.52 -12.89
N ALA A 109 -4.26 3.35 -13.67
CA ALA A 109 -3.73 3.92 -14.91
C ALA A 109 -2.54 4.85 -14.62
N ALA A 110 -2.68 5.72 -13.61
CA ALA A 110 -1.58 6.56 -13.15
C ALA A 110 -0.37 5.73 -12.70
N THR A 111 -0.64 4.60 -12.03
CA THR A 111 0.42 3.68 -11.58
C THR A 111 1.19 3.10 -12.76
N ASP A 112 0.50 2.56 -13.74
CA ASP A 112 1.12 1.86 -14.86
C ASP A 112 1.89 2.80 -15.78
N VAL A 113 1.33 3.98 -16.07
CA VAL A 113 2.05 5.04 -16.81
C VAL A 113 3.34 5.44 -16.11
N LEU A 114 3.28 5.65 -14.79
CA LEU A 114 4.46 6.04 -14.01
C LEU A 114 5.46 4.90 -13.89
N PHE A 115 5.00 3.67 -13.65
CA PHE A 115 5.84 2.48 -13.57
C PHE A 115 6.60 2.23 -14.89
N HIS A 116 5.92 2.35 -16.04
CA HIS A 116 6.56 2.21 -17.34
C HIS A 116 7.58 3.33 -17.62
N ARG A 117 7.31 4.57 -17.17
CA ARG A 117 8.27 5.68 -17.27
C ARG A 117 9.53 5.44 -16.43
N LEU A 118 9.37 4.85 -15.26
CA LEU A 118 10.48 4.53 -14.34
C LEU A 118 11.26 3.30 -14.80
N GLY A 119 10.55 2.27 -15.27
CA GLY A 119 11.07 0.93 -15.50
C GLY A 119 11.24 0.13 -14.18
N ALA A 120 10.97 -1.17 -14.24
CA ALA A 120 11.01 -2.06 -13.08
C ALA A 120 12.32 -1.98 -12.29
N ALA A 121 13.47 -1.89 -12.97
CA ALA A 121 14.78 -1.85 -12.33
C ALA A 121 14.97 -0.68 -11.34
N ARG A 122 14.28 0.48 -11.50
CA ARG A 122 14.35 1.56 -10.52
C ARG A 122 13.51 1.28 -9.28
N VAL A 123 12.39 0.59 -9.47
CA VAL A 123 11.52 0.17 -8.35
C VAL A 123 12.20 -0.94 -7.56
N ASP A 124 12.78 -1.94 -8.23
CA ASP A 124 13.55 -3.03 -7.60
C ASP A 124 14.77 -2.52 -6.82
N ARG A 125 15.38 -1.42 -7.30
CA ARG A 125 16.49 -0.76 -6.59
C ARG A 125 16.06 -0.19 -5.24
N VAL A 126 14.81 0.24 -5.07
CA VAL A 126 14.30 0.67 -3.74
C VAL A 126 14.32 -0.51 -2.77
N ILE A 127 13.91 -1.68 -3.24
CA ILE A 127 13.88 -2.94 -2.46
C ILE A 127 15.29 -3.36 -2.06
N SER A 128 16.20 -3.40 -3.03
CA SER A 128 17.58 -3.85 -2.80
C SER A 128 18.39 -2.90 -1.92
N ASP A 129 18.26 -1.58 -2.12
CA ASP A 129 19.00 -0.57 -1.34
C ASP A 129 18.58 -0.57 0.15
N LEU A 130 17.33 -0.93 0.42
CA LEU A 130 16.79 -1.03 1.79
C LEU A 130 16.88 -2.46 2.36
N ALA A 131 17.52 -3.39 1.63
CA ALA A 131 17.71 -4.79 2.01
C ALA A 131 16.38 -5.52 2.39
N LEU A 132 15.29 -5.24 1.67
CA LEU A 132 13.97 -5.80 1.91
C LEU A 132 13.86 -7.18 1.22
N SER A 133 14.45 -8.19 1.84
CA SER A 133 14.63 -9.53 1.23
C SER A 133 13.34 -10.36 1.12
N GLY A 134 12.33 -10.05 1.92
CA GLY A 134 10.98 -10.65 1.87
C GLY A 134 10.02 -9.89 0.95
N THR A 135 10.51 -8.88 0.20
CA THR A 135 9.69 -8.10 -0.72
C THR A 135 10.01 -8.45 -2.17
N ALA A 136 8.98 -8.73 -2.96
CA ALA A 136 9.10 -8.86 -4.41
C ALA A 136 7.87 -8.29 -5.11
N LEU A 137 8.08 -7.64 -6.24
CA LEU A 137 7.01 -7.10 -7.09
C LEU A 137 7.00 -7.87 -8.41
N ILE A 138 5.80 -8.30 -8.83
CA ILE A 138 5.62 -8.96 -10.14
C ILE A 138 5.55 -7.99 -11.31
N GLY A 139 5.51 -6.68 -11.01
CA GLY A 139 5.36 -5.61 -11.98
C GLY A 139 4.34 -4.57 -11.52
N CYS A 140 3.59 -4.00 -12.46
CA CYS A 140 2.57 -2.98 -12.23
C CYS A 140 1.14 -3.58 -12.13
N CYS A 141 0.10 -2.74 -12.25
CA CYS A 141 -1.28 -3.22 -12.19
C CYS A 141 -1.65 -4.05 -13.44
N GLU A 142 -1.14 -3.66 -14.62
CA GLU A 142 -1.33 -4.43 -15.87
C GLU A 142 -0.83 -5.87 -15.70
N ASP A 143 0.36 -6.05 -15.12
CA ASP A 143 0.94 -7.38 -14.87
C ASP A 143 0.09 -8.21 -13.89
N LEU A 144 -0.41 -7.59 -12.82
CA LEU A 144 -1.31 -8.25 -11.88
C LEU A 144 -2.59 -8.75 -12.57
N PHE A 145 -3.24 -7.90 -13.35
CA PHE A 145 -4.46 -8.27 -14.06
C PHE A 145 -4.21 -9.28 -15.18
N ALA A 146 -3.05 -9.25 -15.83
CA ALA A 146 -2.64 -10.30 -16.76
C ALA A 146 -2.56 -11.68 -16.08
N THR A 147 -2.12 -11.76 -14.83
CA THR A 147 -2.16 -13.02 -14.07
C THR A 147 -3.60 -13.51 -13.82
N VAL A 148 -4.54 -12.59 -13.55
CA VAL A 148 -5.96 -12.93 -13.36
C VAL A 148 -6.57 -13.48 -14.63
N LEU A 149 -6.36 -12.81 -15.76
CA LEU A 149 -6.84 -13.28 -17.06
C LEU A 149 -6.30 -14.67 -17.40
N ALA A 150 -5.00 -14.91 -17.15
CA ALA A 150 -4.39 -16.21 -17.36
C ALA A 150 -4.95 -17.30 -16.44
N ASP A 151 -5.23 -16.98 -15.17
CA ASP A 151 -5.80 -17.93 -14.20
C ASP A 151 -7.25 -18.29 -14.52
N LEU A 152 -8.03 -17.35 -15.04
CA LEU A 152 -9.45 -17.53 -15.38
C LEU A 152 -9.68 -17.95 -16.84
N GLY A 153 -8.64 -18.08 -17.65
CA GLY A 153 -8.74 -18.41 -19.07
C GLY A 153 -9.36 -17.31 -19.93
N GLY A 154 -9.31 -16.05 -19.48
CA GLY A 154 -9.79 -14.89 -20.20
C GLY A 154 -8.82 -14.45 -21.30
N GLY A 155 -9.35 -13.96 -22.45
CA GLY A 155 -8.58 -13.31 -23.49
C GLY A 155 -8.20 -11.87 -23.10
N GLN A 156 -7.34 -11.23 -23.91
CA GLN A 156 -6.89 -9.85 -23.68
C GLN A 156 -8.03 -8.82 -23.65
N ASP A 157 -9.14 -9.11 -24.35
CA ASP A 157 -10.31 -8.23 -24.43
C ASP A 157 -11.41 -8.60 -23.41
N ALA A 158 -11.13 -9.51 -22.46
CA ALA A 158 -12.12 -9.93 -21.47
C ALA A 158 -12.41 -8.80 -20.47
N ASP A 159 -13.69 -8.60 -20.15
CA ASP A 159 -14.10 -7.67 -19.10
C ASP A 159 -13.80 -8.28 -17.73
N LEU A 160 -12.80 -7.69 -17.05
CA LEU A 160 -12.39 -8.12 -15.72
C LEU A 160 -13.53 -8.03 -14.68
N ALA A 161 -14.39 -7.01 -14.78
CA ALA A 161 -15.52 -6.86 -13.85
C ALA A 161 -16.53 -7.97 -14.02
N GLU A 162 -16.82 -8.36 -15.27
CA GLU A 162 -17.67 -9.50 -15.59
C GLU A 162 -17.04 -10.83 -15.12
N LEU A 163 -15.74 -11.02 -15.36
CA LEU A 163 -15.00 -12.20 -14.90
C LEU A 163 -15.06 -12.34 -13.38
N PHE A 164 -14.80 -11.29 -12.63
CA PHE A 164 -14.89 -11.33 -11.17
C PHE A 164 -16.32 -11.63 -10.67
N THR A 165 -17.33 -11.08 -11.34
CA THR A 165 -18.74 -11.24 -10.93
C THR A 165 -19.26 -12.63 -11.26
N SER A 166 -18.84 -13.23 -12.37
CA SER A 166 -19.30 -14.55 -12.84
C SER A 166 -18.51 -15.73 -12.23
N THR A 167 -17.31 -15.45 -11.65
CA THR A 167 -16.45 -16.51 -11.10
C THR A 167 -16.88 -16.88 -9.68
N PRO A 168 -17.06 -18.18 -9.36
CA PRO A 168 -17.37 -18.64 -8.01
C PRO A 168 -16.30 -18.21 -6.99
N ALA A 169 -16.74 -17.88 -5.77
CA ALA A 169 -15.85 -17.41 -4.69
C ALA A 169 -14.69 -18.37 -4.41
N GLU A 170 -14.95 -19.67 -4.41
CA GLU A 170 -13.90 -20.72 -4.20
C GLU A 170 -12.81 -20.64 -5.26
N THR A 171 -13.17 -20.38 -6.52
CA THR A 171 -12.19 -20.19 -7.61
C THR A 171 -11.42 -18.89 -7.43
N LEU A 172 -12.08 -17.79 -7.05
CA LEU A 172 -11.41 -16.51 -6.77
C LEU A 172 -10.34 -16.64 -5.69
N LEU A 173 -10.58 -17.50 -4.68
CA LEU A 173 -9.62 -17.74 -3.58
C LEU A 173 -8.39 -18.56 -4.00
N THR A 174 -8.36 -19.13 -5.21
CA THR A 174 -7.22 -19.89 -5.74
C THR A 174 -6.34 -19.09 -6.70
N LEU A 175 -6.75 -17.86 -7.05
CA LEU A 175 -6.00 -17.00 -7.97
C LEU A 175 -4.63 -16.63 -7.41
N ARG A 176 -3.65 -16.50 -8.31
CA ARG A 176 -2.29 -16.04 -7.94
C ARG A 176 -2.30 -14.70 -7.20
N MET A 177 -3.21 -13.81 -7.56
CA MET A 177 -3.30 -12.47 -6.97
C MET A 177 -3.60 -12.45 -5.46
N VAL A 178 -4.10 -13.54 -4.87
CA VAL A 178 -4.36 -13.65 -3.42
C VAL A 178 -3.34 -14.49 -2.66
N ASP A 179 -2.41 -15.13 -3.37
CA ASP A 179 -1.34 -15.93 -2.80
C ASP A 179 -0.06 -15.09 -2.66
N PRO A 180 0.40 -14.78 -1.43
CA PRO A 180 1.57 -13.92 -1.23
C PRO A 180 2.85 -14.46 -1.87
N LEU A 181 2.97 -15.77 -2.10
CA LEU A 181 4.15 -16.36 -2.75
C LEU A 181 4.09 -16.31 -4.29
N ARG A 182 2.99 -15.81 -4.87
CA ARG A 182 2.76 -15.82 -6.33
C ARG A 182 2.38 -14.46 -6.91
N THR A 183 2.38 -13.42 -6.07
CA THR A 183 2.05 -12.05 -6.46
C THR A 183 3.01 -11.04 -5.82
N SER A 184 2.78 -9.75 -6.04
CA SER A 184 3.52 -8.68 -5.34
C SER A 184 3.29 -8.79 -3.83
N HIS A 185 4.37 -9.09 -3.10
CA HIS A 185 4.33 -9.37 -1.67
C HIS A 185 5.44 -8.67 -0.90
N SER A 186 5.31 -8.65 0.41
CA SER A 186 6.29 -8.16 1.37
C SER A 186 6.00 -8.79 2.74
N THR A 187 6.56 -8.22 3.78
CA THR A 187 6.18 -8.47 5.17
C THR A 187 5.76 -7.16 5.85
N PRO A 188 4.91 -7.17 6.88
CA PRO A 188 4.56 -5.96 7.64
C PRO A 188 5.79 -5.22 8.17
N ARG A 189 6.83 -5.95 8.60
CA ARG A 189 8.11 -5.39 9.08
C ARG A 189 8.83 -4.63 7.97
N GLU A 190 8.94 -5.21 6.78
CA GLU A 190 9.65 -4.57 5.67
C GLU A 190 8.92 -3.34 5.13
N VAL A 191 7.59 -3.38 5.06
CA VAL A 191 6.80 -2.18 4.72
C VAL A 191 6.99 -1.09 5.77
N SER A 192 7.01 -1.43 7.07
CA SER A 192 7.33 -0.49 8.14
C SER A 192 8.77 0.06 8.03
N THR A 193 9.73 -0.76 7.57
CA THR A 193 11.12 -0.35 7.31
C THR A 193 11.18 0.69 6.18
N LEU A 194 10.47 0.46 5.07
CA LEU A 194 10.37 1.45 3.99
C LEU A 194 9.77 2.78 4.49
N LEU A 195 8.70 2.72 5.28
CA LEU A 195 8.10 3.92 5.89
C LEU A 195 9.08 4.65 6.80
N ASN A 196 9.77 3.92 7.69
CA ASN A 196 10.80 4.51 8.54
C ASN A 196 11.89 5.20 7.70
N ALA A 197 12.38 4.54 6.64
CA ALA A 197 13.39 5.11 5.76
C ALA A 197 12.91 6.37 5.01
N LEU A 198 11.63 6.43 4.60
CA LEU A 198 11.04 7.64 4.00
C LEU A 198 10.91 8.79 5.00
N TRP A 199 10.64 8.50 6.27
CA TRP A 199 10.46 9.51 7.32
C TRP A 199 11.76 9.94 8.00
N THR A 200 12.86 9.21 7.79
CA THR A 200 14.21 9.54 8.26
C THR A 200 15.15 9.99 7.14
N ASP A 201 14.62 10.19 5.93
CA ASP A 201 15.34 10.59 4.72
C ASP A 201 16.42 9.58 4.26
N ALA A 202 16.33 8.33 4.74
CA ALA A 202 17.21 7.22 4.33
C ALA A 202 16.78 6.57 3.00
N ALA A 203 15.49 6.66 2.62
CA ALA A 203 14.99 6.10 1.38
C ALA A 203 15.27 6.98 0.15
N ALA A 204 15.40 8.28 0.31
CA ALA A 204 15.65 9.26 -0.76
C ALA A 204 16.26 10.54 -0.15
N PRO A 205 16.81 11.46 -0.95
CA PRO A 205 17.25 12.77 -0.45
C PRO A 205 16.14 13.50 0.32
N PRO A 206 16.48 14.38 1.30
CA PRO A 206 15.51 14.98 2.20
C PRO A 206 14.31 15.65 1.52
N ASP A 207 14.55 16.46 0.47
CA ASP A 207 13.49 17.15 -0.28
C ASP A 207 12.61 16.17 -1.04
N ALA A 208 13.17 15.09 -1.58
CA ALA A 208 12.44 14.03 -2.26
C ALA A 208 11.59 13.20 -1.28
N SER A 209 12.16 12.87 -0.12
CA SER A 209 11.41 12.20 0.95
C SER A 209 10.26 13.08 1.47
N ALA A 210 10.50 14.39 1.61
CA ALA A 210 9.45 15.35 1.99
C ALA A 210 8.31 15.35 0.98
N GLN A 211 8.62 15.39 -0.31
CA GLN A 211 7.61 15.32 -1.38
C GLN A 211 6.80 14.01 -1.31
N ALA A 212 7.45 12.88 -1.08
CA ALA A 212 6.74 11.61 -0.92
C ALA A 212 5.78 11.63 0.28
N ARG A 213 6.22 12.15 1.43
CA ARG A 213 5.39 12.31 2.64
C ARG A 213 4.19 13.22 2.40
N GLU A 214 4.37 14.35 1.71
CA GLU A 214 3.31 15.28 1.35
C GLU A 214 2.25 14.65 0.46
N ILE A 215 2.66 13.87 -0.55
CA ILE A 215 1.75 13.13 -1.42
C ILE A 215 0.97 12.08 -0.61
N MET A 216 1.64 11.30 0.23
CA MET A 216 0.99 10.27 1.07
C MET A 216 -0.01 10.88 2.06
N ALA A 217 0.22 12.10 2.56
CA ALA A 217 -0.67 12.79 3.48
C ALA A 217 -2.00 13.21 2.84
N GLN A 218 -2.09 13.20 1.50
CA GLN A 218 -3.28 13.60 0.75
C GLN A 218 -4.20 12.43 0.38
N GLN A 219 -3.97 11.22 0.93
CA GLN A 219 -4.84 10.07 0.69
C GLN A 219 -6.29 10.38 1.07
N ILE A 220 -7.22 10.04 0.17
CA ILE A 220 -8.65 10.36 0.34
C ILE A 220 -9.47 9.26 1.03
N TRP A 221 -8.85 8.14 1.42
CA TRP A 221 -9.52 6.97 2.00
C TRP A 221 -9.38 6.94 3.53
N PRO A 222 -10.34 7.50 4.32
CA PRO A 222 -10.18 7.66 5.77
C PRO A 222 -10.68 6.46 6.59
N HIS A 223 -11.26 5.44 5.96
CA HIS A 223 -12.05 4.40 6.63
C HIS A 223 -11.26 3.24 7.24
N ARG A 224 -9.92 3.23 7.09
CA ARG A 224 -9.01 2.23 7.67
C ARG A 224 -8.13 2.87 8.74
N LEU A 225 -6.82 3.01 8.49
CA LEU A 225 -5.87 3.47 9.50
C LEU A 225 -6.28 4.82 10.12
N SER A 226 -6.66 5.80 9.29
CA SER A 226 -7.07 7.12 9.75
C SER A 226 -8.28 7.10 10.68
N SER A 227 -9.22 6.16 10.49
CA SER A 227 -10.43 6.04 11.33
C SER A 227 -10.15 5.65 12.77
N GLY A 228 -8.97 5.08 13.05
CA GLY A 228 -8.56 4.68 14.39
C GLY A 228 -8.08 5.84 15.25
N PHE A 229 -7.70 6.97 14.67
CA PHE A 229 -7.03 8.06 15.39
C PHE A 229 -7.94 9.28 15.58
N PRO A 230 -7.80 9.99 16.73
CA PRO A 230 -8.60 11.18 16.99
C PRO A 230 -8.19 12.35 16.10
N ALA A 231 -9.06 13.35 16.02
CA ALA A 231 -8.75 14.61 15.36
C ALA A 231 -7.47 15.24 15.94
N GLY A 232 -6.61 15.76 15.06
CA GLY A 232 -5.30 16.32 15.42
C GLY A 232 -4.13 15.35 15.30
N VAL A 233 -4.38 14.05 15.13
CA VAL A 233 -3.35 13.07 14.74
C VAL A 233 -3.33 12.98 13.21
N ALA A 234 -2.18 13.28 12.60
CA ALA A 234 -2.04 13.20 11.15
C ALA A 234 -1.68 11.77 10.72
N VAL A 235 -2.30 11.31 9.63
CA VAL A 235 -2.02 10.00 9.03
C VAL A 235 -1.68 10.19 7.56
N ALA A 236 -0.47 9.79 7.18
CA ALA A 236 -0.01 9.78 5.79
C ALA A 236 0.20 8.31 5.39
N ALA A 237 -0.70 7.78 4.56
CA ALA A 237 -0.77 6.34 4.36
C ALA A 237 -1.14 5.94 2.92
N LYS A 238 -1.09 4.65 2.64
CA LYS A 238 -1.55 4.03 1.40
C LYS A 238 -2.39 2.80 1.68
N THR A 239 -3.61 2.79 1.16
CA THR A 239 -4.49 1.63 1.18
C THR A 239 -4.10 0.61 0.11
N GLY A 240 -4.42 -0.67 0.35
CA GLY A 240 -4.36 -1.74 -0.63
C GLY A 240 -5.58 -2.64 -0.52
N THR A 241 -6.16 -3.03 -1.66
CA THR A 241 -7.30 -3.94 -1.70
C THR A 241 -7.19 -4.85 -2.91
N VAL A 242 -7.28 -6.14 -2.68
CA VAL A 242 -7.42 -7.16 -3.72
C VAL A 242 -8.19 -8.35 -3.14
N LEU A 243 -9.36 -8.62 -3.67
CA LEU A 243 -10.27 -9.67 -3.17
C LEU A 243 -10.37 -9.69 -1.62
N THR A 244 -9.83 -10.72 -0.98
CA THR A 244 -9.85 -10.86 0.48
C THR A 244 -8.83 -9.99 1.22
N TRP A 245 -7.79 -9.49 0.54
CA TRP A 245 -6.77 -8.66 1.18
C TRP A 245 -7.23 -7.20 1.29
N ARG A 246 -7.19 -6.67 2.51
CA ARG A 246 -7.50 -5.29 2.84
C ARG A 246 -6.40 -4.74 3.73
N ASN A 247 -5.68 -3.76 3.24
CA ASN A 247 -4.41 -3.34 3.82
C ASN A 247 -4.37 -1.82 3.95
N GLU A 248 -3.63 -1.34 4.91
CA GLU A 248 -3.14 0.03 4.92
C GLU A 248 -1.81 0.13 5.66
N ALA A 249 -0.88 0.89 5.09
CA ALA A 249 0.41 1.17 5.71
C ALA A 249 0.75 2.66 5.59
N GLY A 250 1.29 3.24 6.66
CA GLY A 250 1.61 4.67 6.69
C GLY A 250 2.27 5.11 7.99
N ALA A 251 2.50 6.42 8.06
CA ALA A 251 3.02 7.06 9.24
C ALA A 251 1.93 7.84 9.98
N VAL A 252 1.90 7.66 11.28
CA VAL A 252 1.00 8.34 12.22
C VAL A 252 1.81 9.37 12.98
N THR A 253 1.43 10.63 12.91
CA THR A 253 2.13 11.76 13.56
C THR A 253 1.24 12.40 14.61
N TYR A 254 1.69 12.41 15.84
CA TYR A 254 1.01 13.06 16.97
C TYR A 254 1.40 14.54 17.10
N PRO A 255 0.58 15.36 17.78
CA PRO A 255 0.86 16.79 17.97
C PRO A 255 2.16 17.09 18.75
N ASP A 256 2.65 16.13 19.53
CA ASP A 256 3.93 16.22 20.25
C ASP A 256 5.15 15.99 19.32
N GLY A 257 4.93 15.73 18.02
CA GLY A 257 5.95 15.48 17.02
C GLY A 257 6.42 14.04 16.91
N ARG A 258 5.98 13.13 17.80
CA ARG A 258 6.31 11.70 17.72
C ARG A 258 5.60 11.06 16.52
N ARG A 259 6.32 10.19 15.82
CA ARG A 259 5.89 9.58 14.57
C ARG A 259 6.04 8.07 14.65
N TYR A 260 5.07 7.35 14.09
CA TYR A 260 5.04 5.88 14.13
C TYR A 260 4.81 5.33 12.74
N ALA A 261 5.63 4.40 12.27
CA ALA A 261 5.39 3.60 11.10
C ALA A 261 4.47 2.44 11.49
N VAL A 262 3.35 2.32 10.78
CA VAL A 262 2.31 1.32 11.05
C VAL A 262 1.97 0.62 9.75
N ALA A 263 2.14 -0.69 9.70
CA ALA A 263 1.81 -1.54 8.56
C ALA A 263 0.79 -2.59 9.00
N VAL A 264 -0.43 -2.52 8.47
CA VAL A 264 -1.54 -3.43 8.80
C VAL A 264 -2.04 -4.11 7.54
N PHE A 265 -2.05 -5.42 7.57
CA PHE A 265 -2.52 -6.27 6.49
C PHE A 265 -3.57 -7.23 7.01
N THR A 266 -4.68 -7.36 6.31
CA THR A 266 -5.75 -8.29 6.71
C THR A 266 -6.16 -9.15 5.54
N ARG A 267 -6.41 -10.44 5.83
CA ARG A 267 -7.00 -11.40 4.92
C ARG A 267 -8.40 -11.74 5.44
N ALA A 268 -9.42 -11.14 4.82
CA ALA A 268 -10.82 -11.38 5.18
C ALA A 268 -11.26 -12.82 4.86
N HIS A 269 -12.15 -13.36 5.66
CA HIS A 269 -12.73 -14.70 5.45
C HIS A 269 -13.85 -14.72 4.38
N SER A 270 -14.10 -13.57 3.73
CA SER A 270 -15.12 -13.37 2.70
C SER A 270 -14.58 -12.62 1.51
N VAL A 271 -15.10 -12.87 0.32
CA VAL A 271 -14.81 -12.13 -0.93
C VAL A 271 -15.79 -10.96 -1.16
N ALA A 272 -16.62 -10.62 -0.20
CA ALA A 272 -17.59 -9.53 -0.34
C ALA A 272 -16.87 -8.18 -0.56
N ASP A 273 -17.41 -7.36 -1.48
CA ASP A 273 -16.81 -6.04 -1.82
C ASP A 273 -16.81 -5.07 -0.64
N ARG A 274 -17.87 -5.08 0.16
CA ARG A 274 -18.00 -4.22 1.34
C ARG A 274 -17.76 -5.02 2.62
N GLN A 275 -16.69 -4.67 3.31
CA GLN A 275 -16.27 -5.33 4.54
C GLN A 275 -15.92 -4.29 5.61
N VAL A 276 -16.94 -3.54 6.03
CA VAL A 276 -16.79 -2.40 6.95
C VAL A 276 -16.11 -2.79 8.26
N ALA A 277 -16.42 -3.97 8.80
CA ALA A 277 -15.80 -4.46 10.03
C ALA A 277 -14.29 -4.68 9.85
N VAL A 278 -13.88 -5.30 8.73
CA VAL A 278 -12.47 -5.51 8.42
C VAL A 278 -11.74 -4.18 8.20
N ASP A 279 -12.35 -3.27 7.44
CA ASP A 279 -11.75 -1.94 7.20
C ASP A 279 -11.56 -1.17 8.52
N SER A 280 -12.56 -1.17 9.42
CA SER A 280 -12.48 -0.51 10.72
C SER A 280 -11.49 -1.17 11.68
N SER A 281 -11.31 -2.50 11.58
CA SER A 281 -10.35 -3.24 12.41
C SER A 281 -8.92 -2.77 12.18
N ILE A 282 -8.57 -2.36 10.95
CA ILE A 282 -7.25 -1.81 10.61
C ILE A 282 -6.94 -0.55 11.42
N GLY A 283 -7.90 0.38 11.51
CA GLY A 283 -7.74 1.59 12.32
C GLY A 283 -7.65 1.29 13.81
N THR A 284 -8.50 0.40 14.31
CA THR A 284 -8.51 -0.01 15.72
C THR A 284 -7.19 -0.69 16.11
N ALA A 285 -6.71 -1.62 15.30
CA ALA A 285 -5.45 -2.32 15.51
C ALA A 285 -4.25 -1.37 15.48
N GLY A 286 -4.18 -0.50 14.48
CA GLY A 286 -3.13 0.51 14.36
C GLY A 286 -3.08 1.45 15.58
N ARG A 287 -4.25 1.89 16.04
CA ARG A 287 -4.36 2.71 17.25
C ARG A 287 -3.87 1.98 18.50
N LEU A 288 -4.32 0.74 18.72
CA LEU A 288 -3.89 -0.05 19.88
C LEU A 288 -2.37 -0.21 19.90
N ALA A 289 -1.76 -0.49 18.76
CA ALA A 289 -0.31 -0.62 18.62
C ALA A 289 0.41 0.68 18.98
N VAL A 290 -0.01 1.81 18.40
CA VAL A 290 0.65 3.10 18.63
C VAL A 290 0.46 3.58 20.06
N GLU A 291 -0.75 3.47 20.65
CA GLU A 291 -0.99 3.85 22.04
C GLU A 291 -0.15 3.02 23.00
N HIS A 292 0.04 1.72 22.71
CA HIS A 292 0.94 0.88 23.50
C HIS A 292 2.39 1.38 23.41
N LEU A 293 2.93 1.62 22.22
CA LEU A 293 4.28 2.15 22.03
C LEU A 293 4.47 3.50 22.76
N ARG A 294 3.47 4.37 22.70
CA ARG A 294 3.50 5.64 23.42
C ARG A 294 3.55 5.47 24.95
N SER A 295 2.89 4.45 25.46
CA SER A 295 2.88 4.19 26.92
C SER A 295 4.20 3.64 27.48
N LEU A 296 5.07 3.08 26.63
CA LEU A 296 6.36 2.53 27.02
C LEU A 296 7.47 3.58 27.13
N THR A 297 7.24 4.78 26.60
CA THR A 297 8.24 5.85 26.48
C THR A 297 7.88 7.10 27.30
N LEU A 298 6.93 6.97 28.23
CA LEU A 298 6.60 7.92 29.29
C LEU A 298 7.31 7.49 30.57
#